data_cf33cd6a25c82a928752ce76337424ef
#
_entry.id   cf33cd6a25c82a928752ce76337424ef
#
_cell.length_a   1.000
_cell.length_b   1.000
_cell.length_c   1.000
_cell.angle_alpha   90.00
_cell.angle_beta   90.00
_cell.angle_gamma   90.00
#
_symmetry.space_group_name_H-M   'P 1'
#
loop_
_entity.id
_entity.type
_entity.pdbx_description
1 polymer ?
#
loop_
_entity_poly.entity_id
_entity_poly.type
_entity_poly.pdbx_seq_one_letter_code
_entity_poly.pdbx_strand_id
1 'polypeptide(L)'
;MTFTQEQIESWKKKHGEIFELTIEDKSCIIRRPTRQEFSFVSGIKDPIQLSETLLKQLWIDGDKEIIEDDAYFLPAISQLDEVLRQKEASVKKL
;
A
#
# COMPACT_ATOMS: atom_id res chain seq x y z
N MET A 1 2.37 -13.33 -8.38
CA MET A 1 1.12 -13.25 -9.17
C MET A 1 1.29 -12.25 -10.30
N THR A 2 0.77 -12.56 -11.46
CA THR A 2 0.85 -11.67 -12.61
C THR A 2 -0.51 -11.05 -12.89
N PHE A 3 -0.53 -9.76 -13.17
CA PHE A 3 -1.78 -9.03 -13.42
C PHE A 3 -1.87 -8.66 -14.90
N THR A 4 -3.06 -8.79 -15.47
CA THR A 4 -3.28 -8.43 -16.87
C THR A 4 -3.45 -6.93 -17.02
N GLN A 5 -3.20 -6.44 -18.24
CA GLN A 5 -3.40 -5.01 -18.53
C GLN A 5 -4.86 -4.59 -18.33
N GLU A 6 -5.80 -5.47 -18.65
CA GLU A 6 -7.22 -5.21 -18.43
C GLU A 6 -7.56 -5.05 -16.97
N GLN A 7 -6.98 -5.91 -16.11
CA GLN A 7 -7.18 -5.81 -14.67
C GLN A 7 -6.64 -4.48 -14.15
N ILE A 8 -5.43 -4.12 -14.55
CA ILE A 8 -4.79 -2.88 -14.11
C ILE A 8 -5.62 -1.68 -14.53
N GLU A 9 -6.08 -1.63 -15.77
CA GLU A 9 -6.90 -0.52 -16.25
C GLU A 9 -8.24 -0.42 -15.54
N SER A 10 -8.86 -1.56 -15.25
CA SER A 10 -10.12 -1.61 -14.52
C SER A 10 -9.94 -1.05 -13.10
N TRP A 11 -8.86 -1.45 -12.43
CA TRP A 11 -8.57 -0.97 -11.09
C TRP A 11 -8.24 0.53 -11.06
N LYS A 12 -7.52 1.01 -12.07
CA LYS A 12 -7.23 2.45 -12.20
C LYS A 12 -8.51 3.27 -12.35
N LYS A 13 -9.46 2.77 -13.12
CA LYS A 13 -10.75 3.44 -13.29
C LYS A 13 -11.51 3.51 -11.99
N LYS A 14 -11.48 2.44 -11.21
CA LYS A 14 -12.25 2.33 -9.97
C LYS A 14 -11.60 3.06 -8.80
N HIS A 15 -10.28 3.00 -8.71
CA HIS A 15 -9.54 3.45 -7.51
C HIS A 15 -8.64 4.66 -7.76
N GLY A 16 -8.42 5.08 -9.00
CA GLY A 16 -7.45 6.10 -9.34
C GLY A 16 -6.05 5.51 -9.42
N GLU A 17 -5.07 6.16 -8.80
CA GLU A 17 -3.71 5.64 -8.80
C GLU A 17 -3.60 4.34 -8.02
N ILE A 18 -2.94 3.37 -8.61
CA ILE A 18 -2.65 2.08 -7.95
C ILE A 18 -1.16 1.80 -8.05
N PHE A 19 -0.69 0.91 -7.18
CA PHE A 19 0.74 0.59 -7.07
C PHE A 19 0.92 -0.91 -6.98
N GLU A 20 1.99 -1.41 -7.57
CA GLU A 20 2.37 -2.80 -7.43
C GLU A 20 3.51 -2.92 -6.44
N LEU A 21 3.32 -3.71 -5.40
CA LEU A 21 4.39 -4.10 -4.48
C LEU A 21 4.89 -5.47 -4.89
N THR A 22 6.20 -5.58 -5.07
CA THR A 22 6.84 -6.85 -5.41
C THR A 22 7.88 -7.20 -4.37
N ILE A 23 7.74 -8.38 -3.78
CA ILE A 23 8.69 -8.92 -2.81
C ILE A 23 9.09 -10.30 -3.32
N GLU A 24 10.32 -10.43 -3.81
CA GLU A 24 10.82 -11.66 -4.42
C GLU A 24 9.91 -12.10 -5.56
N ASP A 25 9.28 -13.27 -5.45
CA ASP A 25 8.37 -13.83 -6.45
C ASP A 25 6.90 -13.52 -6.17
N LYS A 26 6.61 -12.72 -5.14
CA LYS A 26 5.25 -12.37 -4.76
C LYS A 26 4.95 -10.92 -5.09
N SER A 27 3.71 -10.64 -5.44
CA SER A 27 3.29 -9.27 -5.73
C SER A 27 1.84 -9.03 -5.33
N CYS A 28 1.51 -7.77 -5.13
CA CYS A 28 0.15 -7.35 -4.86
C CYS A 28 -0.09 -5.96 -5.44
N ILE A 29 -1.36 -5.63 -5.59
CA ILE A 29 -1.79 -4.31 -6.05
C ILE A 29 -2.49 -3.61 -4.90
N ILE A 30 -2.09 -2.38 -4.63
CA ILE A 30 -2.68 -1.55 -3.60
C ILE A 30 -3.05 -0.20 -4.19
N ARG A 31 -3.94 0.50 -3.50
CA ARG A 31 -4.34 1.86 -3.86
C ARG A 31 -3.79 2.86 -2.86
N ARG A 32 -3.93 4.14 -3.17
CA ARG A 32 -3.53 5.20 -2.26
C ARG A 32 -4.56 5.33 -1.12
N PRO A 33 -4.12 5.58 0.12
CA PRO A 33 -5.07 5.81 1.22
C PRO A 33 -5.78 7.16 1.06
N THR A 34 -7.02 7.21 1.55
CA THR A 34 -7.73 8.46 1.69
C THR A 34 -7.32 9.14 3.00
N ARG A 35 -7.60 10.44 3.10
CA ARG A 35 -7.36 11.19 4.34
C ARG A 35 -8.08 10.55 5.53
N GLN A 36 -9.30 10.10 5.31
CA GLN A 36 -10.11 9.48 6.34
C GLN A 36 -9.52 8.18 6.83
N GLU A 37 -9.04 7.34 5.91
CA GLU A 37 -8.39 6.08 6.26
C GLU A 37 -7.09 6.32 7.02
N PHE A 38 -6.31 7.29 6.58
CA PHE A 38 -5.07 7.64 7.26
C PHE A 38 -5.34 8.14 8.69
N SER A 39 -6.37 8.96 8.85
CA SER A 39 -6.78 9.44 10.17
C SER A 39 -7.18 8.30 11.09
N PHE A 40 -7.90 7.32 10.56
CA PHE A 40 -8.32 6.15 11.33
C PHE A 40 -7.13 5.38 11.89
N VAL A 41 -6.12 5.12 11.07
CA VAL A 41 -4.96 4.33 11.50
C VAL A 41 -3.97 5.13 12.34
N SER A 42 -4.01 6.46 12.28
CA SER A 42 -3.04 7.29 13.00
C SER A 42 -3.14 7.17 14.52
N GLY A 43 -4.25 6.63 15.03
CA GLY A 43 -4.42 6.36 16.45
C GLY A 43 -3.78 5.07 16.93
N ILE A 44 -3.30 4.24 16.01
CA ILE A 44 -2.65 2.96 16.36
C ILE A 44 -1.20 3.25 16.75
N LYS A 45 -0.83 2.86 17.98
CA LYS A 45 0.49 3.18 18.54
C LYS A 45 1.60 2.27 18.04
N ASP A 46 1.30 1.00 17.81
CA ASP A 46 2.29 0.03 17.31
C ASP A 46 2.50 0.25 15.81
N PRO A 47 3.73 0.63 15.37
CA PRO A 47 4.00 0.90 13.95
C PRO A 47 3.74 -0.31 13.05
N ILE A 48 4.01 -1.52 13.52
CA ILE A 48 3.78 -2.74 12.74
C ILE A 48 2.28 -2.98 12.57
N GLN A 49 1.52 -2.83 13.64
CA GLN A 49 0.07 -2.99 13.60
C GLN A 49 -0.59 -1.93 12.72
N LEU A 50 -0.09 -0.69 12.79
CA LEU A 50 -0.55 0.40 11.94
C LEU A 50 -0.34 0.06 10.47
N SER A 51 0.87 -0.38 10.13
CA SER A 51 1.22 -0.74 8.75
C SER A 51 0.41 -1.94 8.25
N GLU A 52 0.19 -2.94 9.11
CA GLU A 52 -0.63 -4.09 8.75
C GLU A 52 -2.08 -3.68 8.47
N THR A 53 -2.66 -2.87 9.33
CA THR A 53 -4.02 -2.37 9.15
C THR A 53 -4.14 -1.57 7.86
N LEU A 54 -3.17 -0.69 7.61
CA LEU A 54 -3.16 0.14 6.42
C LEU A 54 -3.02 -0.72 5.16
N LEU A 55 -2.08 -1.66 5.15
CA LEU A 55 -1.87 -2.52 3.99
C LEU A 55 -3.12 -3.32 3.65
N LYS A 56 -3.82 -3.85 4.66
CA LYS A 56 -5.07 -4.57 4.45
C LYS A 56 -6.16 -3.68 3.87
N GLN A 57 -6.24 -2.44 4.29
CA GLN A 57 -7.23 -1.48 3.76
C GLN A 57 -6.95 -1.11 2.30
N LEU A 58 -5.69 -0.98 1.95
CA LEU A 58 -5.28 -0.57 0.61
C LEU A 58 -5.25 -1.72 -0.39
N TRP A 59 -5.35 -2.94 0.09
CA TRP A 59 -5.21 -4.15 -0.71
C TRP A 59 -6.31 -4.27 -1.76
N ILE A 60 -5.93 -4.45 -3.02
CA ILE A 60 -6.86 -4.70 -4.10
C ILE A 60 -6.83 -6.18 -4.49
N ASP A 61 -5.64 -6.70 -4.79
CA ASP A 61 -5.47 -8.11 -5.16
C ASP A 61 -4.00 -8.49 -5.06
N GLY A 62 -3.71 -9.77 -4.94
CA GLY A 62 -2.33 -10.24 -4.91
C GLY A 62 -2.12 -11.52 -4.12
N ASP A 63 -0.86 -11.81 -3.89
CA ASP A 63 -0.44 -12.99 -3.14
C ASP A 63 -0.60 -12.74 -1.64
N LYS A 64 -1.48 -13.49 -1.02
CA LYS A 64 -1.82 -13.31 0.41
C LYS A 64 -0.64 -13.55 1.34
N GLU A 65 0.36 -14.30 0.89
CA GLU A 65 1.58 -14.55 1.65
C GLU A 65 2.29 -13.26 2.05
N ILE A 66 2.09 -12.19 1.29
CA ILE A 66 2.67 -10.88 1.61
C ILE A 66 2.15 -10.38 2.96
N ILE A 67 0.91 -10.68 3.30
CA ILE A 67 0.33 -10.31 4.60
C ILE A 67 0.56 -11.40 5.65
N GLU A 68 0.44 -12.67 5.26
CA GLU A 68 0.41 -13.80 6.18
C GLU A 68 1.80 -14.28 6.62
N ASP A 69 2.81 -14.12 5.77
CA ASP A 69 4.16 -14.60 6.04
C ASP A 69 5.07 -13.42 6.40
N ASP A 70 5.62 -13.45 7.62
CA ASP A 70 6.48 -12.36 8.11
C ASP A 70 7.67 -12.09 7.19
N ALA A 71 8.20 -13.12 6.52
CA ALA A 71 9.33 -12.97 5.60
C ALA A 71 8.98 -12.06 4.41
N TYR A 72 7.73 -12.01 4.01
CA TYR A 72 7.25 -11.13 2.95
C TYR A 72 6.64 -9.84 3.51
N PHE A 73 5.97 -9.94 4.66
CA PHE A 73 5.28 -8.80 5.25
C PHE A 73 6.24 -7.68 5.66
N LEU A 74 7.33 -8.02 6.33
CA LEU A 74 8.25 -7.00 6.83
C LEU A 74 8.90 -6.19 5.71
N PRO A 75 9.40 -6.80 4.61
CA PRO A 75 9.85 -6.01 3.47
C PRO A 75 8.74 -5.20 2.81
N ALA A 76 7.51 -5.73 2.79
CA ALA A 76 6.38 -5.03 2.17
C ALA A 76 6.07 -3.72 2.87
N ILE A 77 6.05 -3.71 4.21
CA ILE A 77 5.74 -2.49 4.95
C ILE A 77 6.81 -1.42 4.81
N SER A 78 8.06 -1.80 4.53
CA SER A 78 9.11 -0.81 4.27
C SER A 78 8.88 -0.10 2.93
N GLN A 79 8.28 -0.76 1.96
CA GLN A 79 7.94 -0.17 0.67
C GLN A 79 6.66 0.67 0.72
N LEU A 80 5.83 0.44 1.72
CA LEU A 80 4.57 1.18 1.87
C LEU A 80 4.82 2.69 2.00
N ASP A 81 5.92 3.10 2.60
CA ASP A 81 6.32 4.50 2.70
C ASP A 81 6.38 5.20 1.33
N GLU A 82 6.84 4.50 0.30
CA GLU A 82 6.95 5.06 -1.04
C GLU A 82 5.58 5.44 -1.60
N VAL A 83 4.57 4.64 -1.28
CA VAL A 83 3.20 4.91 -1.69
C VAL A 83 2.66 6.15 -1.02
N LEU A 84 3.01 6.34 0.26
CA LEU A 84 2.55 7.48 1.05
C LEU A 84 3.25 8.79 0.67
N ARG A 85 4.42 8.72 0.05
CA ARG A 85 5.25 9.88 -0.30
C ARG A 85 5.08 10.37 -1.72
N GLN A 86 4.00 10.08 -2.37
CA GLN A 86 3.87 10.28 -3.81
C GLN A 86 3.96 11.70 -4.29
N LYS A 87 3.63 12.66 -3.44
CA LYS A 87 3.76 14.07 -3.79
C LYS A 87 4.69 14.72 -2.80
N GLU A 88 5.65 15.45 -3.33
CA GLU A 88 6.58 16.17 -2.48
C GLU A 88 5.92 17.44 -1.97
N ALA A 89 6.19 17.74 -0.71
CA ALA A 89 5.76 18.98 -0.09
C ALA A 89 6.97 19.67 0.47
N SER A 90 6.98 20.99 0.40
CA SER A 90 8.06 21.78 0.99
C SER A 90 7.47 22.95 1.76
N VAL A 91 8.22 23.39 2.78
CA VAL A 91 7.86 24.56 3.58
C VAL A 91 9.00 25.55 3.53
N LYS A 92 8.67 26.80 3.28
CA LYS A 92 9.65 27.86 3.27
C LYS A 92 9.23 28.92 4.31
N LYS A 93 10.13 29.26 5.22
CA LYS A 93 9.91 30.34 6.15
C LYS A 93 10.13 31.68 5.45
N LEU A 94 9.12 32.51 5.48
CA LEU A 94 9.18 33.85 4.89
C LEU A 94 9.67 34.90 5.88
#